data_78461599512d5d9c13d46dca877432d8
#
_entry.id   78461599512d5d9c13d46dca877432d8
#
_cell.length_a   1.000
_cell.length_b   1.000
_cell.length_c   1.000
_cell.angle_alpha   90.00
_cell.angle_beta   90.00
_cell.angle_gamma   90.00
#
_symmetry.space_group_name_H-M   'P 1'
#
loop_
_entity.id
_entity.type
_entity.pdbx_description
1 polymer ?
#
loop_
_entity_poly.entity_id
_entity_poly.type
_entity_poly.pdbx_seq_one_letter_code
_entity_poly.pdbx_strand_id
1 'polypeptide(L)'
;MRTELLRFNGAVERDPAIDAWMRAHAGELGAIAQEWFEVMRKCGDEVRELLHDGCPVACLGDAPFGYVNVFTSHVNVGFFHGAALPDPARLLQGAGKFMRHVKLRPGTATNAAALSRLIDMAYLDIKARVENG
;
A
#
# COMPACT_ATOMS: atom_id res chain seq x y z
N MET A 1 -9.57 0.69 -26.32
CA MET A 1 -9.42 -0.58 -25.59
C MET A 1 -9.14 -0.31 -24.13
N ARG A 2 -9.88 -0.94 -23.25
CA ARG A 2 -9.76 -0.72 -21.82
C ARG A 2 -8.73 -1.69 -21.23
N THR A 3 -7.81 -1.16 -20.41
CA THR A 3 -6.89 -2.01 -19.68
C THR A 3 -7.64 -2.71 -18.55
N GLU A 4 -7.48 -4.01 -18.44
CA GLU A 4 -8.12 -4.79 -17.40
C GLU A 4 -7.54 -4.40 -16.04
N LEU A 5 -8.43 -4.23 -15.05
CA LEU A 5 -8.02 -3.86 -13.70
C LEU A 5 -7.40 -5.07 -12.99
N LEU A 6 -6.24 -4.87 -12.38
CA LEU A 6 -5.59 -5.89 -11.56
C LEU A 6 -6.49 -6.26 -10.39
N ARG A 7 -6.65 -7.57 -10.13
CA ARG A 7 -7.45 -8.07 -9.02
C ARG A 7 -6.74 -9.24 -8.35
N PHE A 8 -6.85 -9.32 -7.04
CA PHE A 8 -6.30 -10.42 -6.24
C PHE A 8 -7.42 -11.16 -5.53
N ASN A 9 -7.63 -12.42 -5.91
CA ASN A 9 -8.64 -13.26 -5.25
C ASN A 9 -8.22 -13.54 -3.80
N GLY A 10 -9.19 -13.58 -2.91
CA GLY A 10 -8.97 -13.95 -1.53
C GLY A 10 -8.81 -12.78 -0.56
N ALA A 11 -8.97 -11.54 -1.02
CA ALA A 11 -8.97 -10.39 -0.12
C ALA A 11 -10.17 -10.47 0.82
N VAL A 12 -9.93 -10.24 2.11
CA VAL A 12 -10.92 -10.38 3.19
C VAL A 12 -10.89 -9.14 4.07
N GLU A 13 -11.88 -9.01 4.94
CA GLU A 13 -11.97 -7.86 5.83
C GLU A 13 -10.74 -7.75 6.74
N ARG A 14 -10.30 -8.89 7.30
CA ARG A 14 -9.10 -8.96 8.14
C ARG A 14 -8.42 -10.31 7.90
N ASP A 15 -7.18 -10.28 7.45
CA ASP A 15 -6.43 -11.51 7.15
C ASP A 15 -5.50 -11.87 8.31
N PRO A 16 -5.72 -13.01 9.00
CA PRO A 16 -4.85 -13.45 10.08
C PRO A 16 -3.39 -13.65 9.65
N ALA A 17 -3.15 -13.95 8.38
CA ALA A 17 -1.79 -14.09 7.86
C ALA A 17 -1.01 -12.78 7.93
N ILE A 18 -1.70 -11.64 7.81
CA ILE A 18 -1.06 -10.32 7.96
C ILE A 18 -0.67 -10.07 9.41
N ASP A 19 -1.53 -10.44 10.37
CA ASP A 19 -1.20 -10.32 11.79
C ASP A 19 0.02 -11.19 12.13
N ALA A 20 0.10 -12.39 11.57
CA ALA A 20 1.26 -13.26 11.73
C ALA A 20 2.52 -12.66 11.09
N TRP A 21 2.38 -12.06 9.91
CA TRP A 21 3.47 -11.38 9.23
C TRP A 21 4.02 -10.22 10.08
N MET A 22 3.12 -9.43 10.68
CA MET A 22 3.52 -8.31 11.55
C MET A 22 4.28 -8.81 12.77
N ARG A 23 3.82 -9.90 13.40
CA ARG A 23 4.53 -10.51 14.53
C ARG A 23 5.91 -11.03 14.15
N ALA A 24 6.03 -11.57 12.94
CA ALA A 24 7.32 -12.10 12.44
C ALA A 24 8.30 -10.97 12.11
N HIS A 25 7.82 -9.77 11.86
CA HIS A 25 8.65 -8.58 11.57
C HIS A 25 8.65 -7.63 12.77
N ALA A 26 8.91 -8.18 13.97
CA ALA A 26 9.05 -7.38 15.17
C ALA A 26 10.28 -6.47 15.04
N GLY A 27 10.24 -5.32 15.73
CA GLY A 27 11.33 -4.35 15.69
C GLY A 27 10.94 -3.09 14.95
N GLU A 28 11.95 -2.25 14.70
CA GLU A 28 11.72 -0.89 14.19
C GLU A 28 11.13 -0.88 12.78
N LEU A 29 11.66 -1.72 11.88
CA LEU A 29 11.16 -1.79 10.51
C LEU A 29 9.72 -2.33 10.46
N GLY A 30 9.42 -3.35 11.22
CA GLY A 30 8.07 -3.89 11.30
C GLY A 30 7.08 -2.89 11.89
N ALA A 31 7.50 -2.10 12.87
CA ALA A 31 6.66 -1.05 13.45
C ALA A 31 6.30 0.01 12.40
N ILE A 32 7.25 0.41 11.56
CA ILE A 32 7.00 1.34 10.46
C ILE A 32 6.00 0.74 9.47
N ALA A 33 6.20 -0.51 9.08
CA ALA A 33 5.29 -1.19 8.16
C ALA A 33 3.86 -1.25 8.72
N GLN A 34 3.73 -1.59 10.00
CA GLN A 34 2.43 -1.67 10.66
C GLN A 34 1.74 -0.30 10.72
N GLU A 35 2.48 0.76 11.06
CA GLU A 35 1.94 2.12 11.10
C GLU A 35 1.30 2.51 9.77
N TRP A 36 2.00 2.31 8.67
CA TRP A 36 1.51 2.72 7.36
C TRP A 36 0.46 1.79 6.79
N PHE A 37 0.51 0.50 7.11
CA PHE A 37 -0.56 -0.40 6.72
C PHE A 37 -1.87 -0.06 7.44
N GLU A 38 -1.81 0.37 8.69
CA GLU A 38 -2.99 0.85 9.42
C GLU A 38 -3.62 2.07 8.76
N VAL A 39 -2.81 2.98 8.20
CA VAL A 39 -3.33 4.12 7.44
C VAL A 39 -4.13 3.61 6.23
N MET A 40 -3.62 2.61 5.53
CA MET A 40 -4.34 2.00 4.40
C MET A 40 -5.65 1.36 4.85
N ARG A 41 -5.63 0.60 5.96
CA ARG A 41 -6.82 -0.05 6.50
C ARG A 41 -7.94 0.94 6.83
N LYS A 42 -7.57 2.14 7.25
CA LYS A 42 -8.51 3.17 7.70
C LYS A 42 -9.04 4.07 6.59
N CYS A 43 -8.67 3.83 5.35
CA CYS A 43 -9.15 4.63 4.23
C CYS A 43 -10.65 4.55 4.03
N GLY A 44 -11.27 3.40 4.31
CA GLY A 44 -12.71 3.22 4.17
C GLY A 44 -13.16 1.87 4.71
N ASP A 45 -14.45 1.72 4.94
CA ASP A 45 -15.04 0.49 5.51
C ASP A 45 -14.97 -0.70 4.54
N GLU A 46 -14.88 -0.43 3.25
CA GLU A 46 -14.81 -1.46 2.22
C GLU A 46 -13.38 -1.91 1.89
N VAL A 47 -12.37 -1.41 2.62
CA VAL A 47 -11.01 -1.88 2.45
C VAL A 47 -10.90 -3.34 2.89
N ARG A 48 -10.30 -4.16 2.03
CA ARG A 48 -10.04 -5.57 2.26
C ARG A 48 -8.55 -5.79 2.18
N GLU A 49 -8.09 -6.94 2.62
CA GLU A 49 -6.66 -7.21 2.70
C GLU A 49 -6.35 -8.67 2.45
N LEU A 50 -5.11 -8.93 2.04
CA LEU A 50 -4.56 -10.28 1.95
C LEU A 50 -3.04 -10.20 1.99
N LEU A 51 -2.43 -11.34 2.33
CA LEU A 51 -1.00 -11.50 2.15
C LEU A 51 -0.76 -11.98 0.73
N HIS A 52 0.02 -11.25 -0.05
CA HIS A 52 0.29 -11.58 -1.45
C HIS A 52 1.77 -11.35 -1.74
N ASP A 53 2.41 -12.34 -2.36
CA ASP A 53 3.86 -12.31 -2.62
C ASP A 53 4.68 -11.97 -1.38
N GLY A 54 4.25 -12.49 -0.23
CA GLY A 54 4.95 -12.34 1.02
C GLY A 54 4.81 -10.99 1.70
N CYS A 55 3.87 -10.14 1.27
CA CYS A 55 3.67 -8.85 1.93
C CYS A 55 2.19 -8.48 2.06
N PRO A 56 1.87 -7.65 3.08
CA PRO A 56 0.50 -7.17 3.28
C PRO A 56 0.04 -6.25 2.16
N VAL A 57 -1.14 -6.54 1.62
CA VAL A 57 -1.74 -5.77 0.52
C VAL A 57 -3.11 -5.29 0.94
N ALA A 58 -3.40 -4.02 0.68
CA ALA A 58 -4.70 -3.39 0.89
C ALA A 58 -5.42 -3.24 -0.45
N CYS A 59 -6.70 -3.62 -0.45
CA CYS A 59 -7.55 -3.64 -1.63
C CYS A 59 -8.86 -2.91 -1.39
N LEU A 60 -9.46 -2.41 -2.47
CA LEU A 60 -10.89 -2.11 -2.48
C LEU A 60 -11.60 -3.30 -3.12
N GLY A 61 -12.39 -4.04 -2.33
CA GLY A 61 -12.84 -5.36 -2.76
C GLY A 61 -11.63 -6.25 -3.03
N ASP A 62 -11.45 -6.70 -4.25
CA ASP A 62 -10.28 -7.48 -4.68
C ASP A 62 -9.27 -6.69 -5.52
N ALA A 63 -9.47 -5.37 -5.68
CA ALA A 63 -8.59 -4.52 -6.47
C ALA A 63 -7.53 -3.88 -5.57
N PRO A 64 -6.24 -4.28 -5.69
CA PRO A 64 -5.20 -3.77 -4.80
C PRO A 64 -4.86 -2.31 -5.08
N PHE A 65 -4.61 -1.53 -4.02
CA PHE A 65 -4.17 -0.16 -4.18
C PHE A 65 -2.87 0.14 -3.46
N GLY A 66 -2.54 -0.58 -2.40
CA GLY A 66 -1.32 -0.33 -1.64
C GLY A 66 -0.78 -1.57 -0.95
N TYR A 67 0.51 -1.54 -0.62
CA TYR A 67 1.17 -2.60 0.12
C TYR A 67 2.27 -2.03 0.99
N VAL A 68 2.72 -2.84 1.96
CA VAL A 68 3.95 -2.55 2.70
C VAL A 68 4.87 -3.77 2.61
N ASN A 69 6.18 -3.53 2.58
CA ASN A 69 7.15 -4.61 2.63
C ASN A 69 8.39 -4.17 3.41
N VAL A 70 9.03 -5.12 4.09
CA VAL A 70 10.20 -4.88 4.94
C VAL A 70 11.42 -5.49 4.25
N PHE A 71 12.46 -4.68 4.11
CA PHE A 71 13.77 -5.10 3.60
C PHE A 71 14.80 -5.03 4.72
N THR A 72 16.07 -5.23 4.41
CA THR A 72 17.12 -5.30 5.43
C THR A 72 17.25 -3.98 6.22
N SER A 73 17.12 -2.84 5.55
CA SER A 73 17.37 -1.54 6.15
C SER A 73 16.30 -0.49 5.88
N HIS A 74 15.20 -0.89 5.24
CA HIS A 74 14.13 0.05 4.91
C HIS A 74 12.79 -0.67 4.75
N VAL A 75 11.73 0.12 4.71
CA VAL A 75 10.36 -0.31 4.42
C VAL A 75 9.93 0.37 3.14
N ASN A 76 9.27 -0.37 2.26
CA ASN A 76 8.57 0.21 1.13
C ASN A 76 7.08 0.33 1.44
N VAL A 77 6.52 1.51 1.22
CA VAL A 77 5.08 1.73 1.13
C VAL A 77 4.79 1.86 -0.35
N GLY A 78 4.08 0.88 -0.92
CA GLY A 78 3.94 0.77 -2.36
C GLY A 78 2.53 1.00 -2.85
N PHE A 79 2.43 1.39 -4.13
CA PHE A 79 1.18 1.72 -4.78
C PHE A 79 1.11 1.01 -6.13
N PHE A 80 0.08 0.19 -6.33
CA PHE A 80 -0.06 -0.61 -7.55
C PHE A 80 -0.29 0.26 -8.79
N HIS A 81 -0.92 1.43 -8.60
CA HIS A 81 -1.14 2.41 -9.68
C HIS A 81 -0.41 3.71 -9.39
N GLY A 82 0.75 3.61 -8.76
CA GLY A 82 1.51 4.77 -8.28
C GLY A 82 1.92 5.74 -9.37
N ALA A 83 2.15 5.26 -10.59
CA ALA A 83 2.53 6.12 -11.71
C ALA A 83 1.45 7.16 -12.06
N ALA A 84 0.20 6.90 -11.70
CA ALA A 84 -0.91 7.82 -11.96
C ALA A 84 -1.15 8.83 -10.83
N LEU A 85 -0.43 8.71 -9.71
CA LEU A 85 -0.68 9.57 -8.55
C LEU A 85 0.07 10.90 -8.66
N PRO A 86 -0.55 12.02 -8.26
CA PRO A 86 0.18 13.27 -8.11
C PRO A 86 1.16 13.14 -6.95
N ASP A 87 2.38 13.62 -7.15
CA ASP A 87 3.47 13.49 -6.17
C ASP A 87 4.22 14.81 -6.05
N PRO A 88 3.57 15.87 -5.53
CA PRO A 88 4.22 17.18 -5.44
C PRO A 88 5.42 17.21 -4.51
N ALA A 89 5.45 16.34 -3.50
CA ALA A 89 6.57 16.25 -2.57
C ALA A 89 7.71 15.36 -3.08
N ARG A 90 7.53 14.74 -4.25
CA ARG A 90 8.53 13.88 -4.90
C ARG A 90 8.99 12.72 -4.03
N LEU A 91 8.05 12.03 -3.41
CA LEU A 91 8.32 10.88 -2.55
C LEU A 91 8.41 9.57 -3.33
N LEU A 92 7.71 9.47 -4.46
CA LEU A 92 7.57 8.22 -5.19
C LEU A 92 8.84 7.85 -5.95
N GLN A 93 9.22 6.59 -5.86
CA GLN A 93 10.36 5.99 -6.56
C GLN A 93 9.88 4.82 -7.39
N GLY A 94 10.67 4.47 -8.39
CA GLY A 94 10.39 3.35 -9.27
C GLY A 94 10.30 3.78 -10.72
N ALA A 95 10.43 2.81 -11.62
CA ALA A 95 10.45 3.05 -13.07
C ALA A 95 9.50 2.11 -13.83
N GLY A 96 8.72 1.30 -13.13
CA GLY A 96 7.76 0.40 -13.76
C GLY A 96 6.63 1.16 -14.45
N LYS A 97 5.87 0.46 -15.26
CA LYS A 97 4.78 1.06 -16.01
C LYS A 97 3.67 1.59 -15.10
N PHE A 98 3.41 0.91 -13.97
CA PHE A 98 2.30 1.25 -13.08
C PHE A 98 2.72 1.48 -11.64
N MET A 99 3.64 0.68 -11.12
CA MET A 99 3.94 0.66 -9.70
C MET A 99 4.95 1.72 -9.29
N ARG A 100 4.74 2.29 -8.11
CA ARG A 100 5.69 3.19 -7.44
C ARG A 100 5.71 2.88 -5.96
N HIS A 101 6.74 3.32 -5.27
CA HIS A 101 6.84 3.13 -3.83
C HIS A 101 7.54 4.32 -3.17
N VAL A 102 7.31 4.45 -1.86
CA VAL A 102 8.03 5.38 -0.99
C VAL A 102 8.93 4.55 -0.10
N LYS A 103 10.22 4.89 -0.03
CA LYS A 103 11.19 4.19 0.80
C LYS A 103 11.33 4.91 2.13
N LEU A 104 11.12 4.18 3.23
CA LEU A 104 11.24 4.71 4.58
C LEU A 104 12.40 4.05 5.30
N ARG A 105 13.24 4.85 5.93
CA ARG A 105 14.38 4.35 6.71
C ARG A 105 14.25 4.78 8.17
N PRO A 106 14.54 3.89 9.13
CA PRO A 106 14.58 4.28 10.54
C PRO A 106 15.57 5.42 10.75
N GLY A 107 15.19 6.39 11.60
CA GLY A 107 16.04 7.52 11.91
C GLY A 107 16.09 8.62 10.86
N THR A 108 15.46 8.42 9.71
CA THR A 108 15.35 9.45 8.67
C THR A 108 13.96 10.07 8.74
N ALA A 109 13.90 11.40 8.72
CA ALA A 109 12.63 12.10 8.77
C ALA A 109 11.75 11.73 7.58
N THR A 110 10.48 11.41 7.85
CA THR A 110 9.49 11.10 6.82
C THR A 110 8.52 12.27 6.71
N ASN A 111 8.20 12.66 5.47
CA ASN A 111 7.11 13.59 5.25
C ASN A 111 5.78 12.83 5.40
N ALA A 112 5.36 12.64 6.65
CA ALA A 112 4.19 11.83 6.98
C ALA A 112 2.90 12.39 6.37
N ALA A 113 2.76 13.70 6.35
CA ALA A 113 1.56 14.33 5.77
C ALA A 113 1.46 14.05 4.27
N ALA A 114 2.57 14.15 3.55
CA ALA A 114 2.59 13.87 2.11
C ALA A 114 2.35 12.39 1.83
N LEU A 115 2.91 11.50 2.64
CA LEU A 115 2.70 10.06 2.47
C LEU A 115 1.24 9.67 2.78
N SER A 116 0.66 10.20 3.83
CA SER A 116 -0.77 9.98 4.13
C SER A 116 -1.65 10.45 2.98
N ARG A 117 -1.31 11.58 2.37
CA ARG A 117 -2.06 12.10 1.22
C ARG A 117 -1.94 11.18 0.00
N LEU A 118 -0.75 10.62 -0.24
CA LEU A 118 -0.57 9.65 -1.32
C LEU A 118 -1.44 8.40 -1.10
N ILE A 119 -1.53 7.92 0.13
CA ILE A 119 -2.38 6.77 0.46
C ILE A 119 -3.85 7.11 0.21
N ASP A 120 -4.31 8.27 0.65
CA ASP A 120 -5.69 8.71 0.42
C ASP A 120 -5.98 8.83 -1.08
N MET A 121 -5.03 9.40 -1.84
CA MET A 121 -5.18 9.54 -3.29
C MET A 121 -5.21 8.18 -3.98
N ALA A 122 -4.38 7.24 -3.52
CA ALA A 122 -4.37 5.88 -4.07
C ALA A 122 -5.71 5.18 -3.82
N TYR A 123 -6.28 5.36 -2.64
CA TYR A 123 -7.59 4.81 -2.32
C TYR A 123 -8.69 5.42 -3.20
N LEU A 124 -8.71 6.74 -3.36
CA LEU A 124 -9.68 7.40 -4.23
C LEU A 124 -9.51 7.01 -5.69
N ASP A 125 -8.27 6.83 -6.14
CA ASP A 125 -7.98 6.39 -7.50
C ASP A 125 -8.50 4.97 -7.76
N ILE A 126 -8.25 4.03 -6.84
CA ILE A 126 -8.75 2.67 -7.03
C ILE A 126 -10.28 2.63 -6.97
N LYS A 127 -10.88 3.45 -6.14
CA LYS A 127 -12.33 3.56 -6.06
C LYS A 127 -12.92 4.01 -7.39
N ALA A 128 -12.33 5.02 -8.00
CA ALA A 128 -12.75 5.49 -9.32
C ALA A 128 -12.57 4.42 -10.40
N ARG A 129 -11.47 3.66 -10.36
CA ARG A 129 -11.21 2.60 -11.35
C ARG A 129 -12.21 1.46 -11.22
N VAL A 130 -12.56 1.07 -9.99
CA VAL A 130 -13.53 0.01 -9.74
C VAL A 130 -14.92 0.45 -10.22
N GLU A 131 -15.33 1.68 -9.92
CA GLU A 131 -16.64 2.22 -10.32
C GLU A 131 -16.75 2.37 -11.84
N ASN A 132 -15.66 2.67 -12.52
CA ASN A 132 -15.63 2.89 -13.97
C ASN A 132 -15.30 1.62 -14.77
N GLY A 133 -14.92 0.57 -14.07
CA GLY A 133 -14.54 -0.69 -14.66
C GLY A 133 -15.68 -1.64 -14.79
#